data_a80c8bbcf0145c88101b7be10dd30aa4
#
_entry.id   a80c8bbcf0145c88101b7be10dd30aa4
#
_cell.length_a   1.000
_cell.length_b   1.000
_cell.length_c   1.000
_cell.angle_alpha   90.00
_cell.angle_beta   90.00
_cell.angle_gamma   90.00
#
_symmetry.space_group_name_H-M   'P 1'
#
loop_
_entity.id
_entity.type
_entity.pdbx_description
1 polymer ?
#
loop_
_entity_poly.entity_id
_entity_poly.type
_entity_poly.pdbx_seq_one_letter_code
_entity_poly.pdbx_strand_id
1 'polypeptide(L)'
;MYENGRGVEPSDEKAAEWVLKAAEQGFARAQCNLGFMYDNGTGVEQSFEKAAEWYLKAAEQGYADAQYNLGEMYYYGRGVEQSDEKAVEWYRKAAEQGDARAQCLLGVMYAEGRGVEQSDEKAMEWYRKAAEQGFARAQCNLGYMYEDGTGVEQSYEKAREWYLKAAEQGYADAQYNLGFMYEYGDGVEQSDEKAREWWQKAAEQGLADAQCNLGAMYENGFGVAQSYEKAVEWYRKAAEQGLARAQYNLGCMYENGTGVAQSNEKAREWLQKAADQGFDCAMFGLYDRW
;
A
#
# COMPACT_ATOMS: atom_id res chain seq x y z
N MET A 1 -18.12 -26.54 -7.17
CA MET A 1 -19.00 -27.28 -6.24
C MET A 1 -18.35 -27.44 -4.87
N TYR A 2 -17.17 -28.05 -4.78
CA TYR A 2 -16.50 -28.30 -3.49
C TYR A 2 -16.04 -27.02 -2.78
N GLU A 3 -15.56 -25.99 -3.46
CA GLU A 3 -15.19 -24.69 -2.86
C GLU A 3 -16.35 -23.98 -2.16
N ASN A 4 -17.56 -24.10 -2.69
CA ASN A 4 -18.73 -23.35 -2.22
C ASN A 4 -19.82 -24.22 -1.59
N GLY A 5 -19.58 -25.51 -1.37
CA GLY A 5 -20.52 -26.46 -0.74
C GLY A 5 -21.85 -26.64 -1.49
N ARG A 6 -21.91 -26.35 -2.80
CA ARG A 6 -23.15 -26.50 -3.58
C ARG A 6 -23.42 -27.97 -3.85
N GLY A 7 -24.25 -28.56 -2.98
CA GLY A 7 -24.69 -29.96 -3.08
C GLY A 7 -23.70 -31.01 -2.57
N VAL A 8 -22.57 -30.59 -1.99
CA VAL A 8 -21.53 -31.42 -1.38
C VAL A 8 -20.90 -30.70 -0.20
N GLU A 9 -20.32 -31.43 0.75
CA GLU A 9 -19.52 -30.84 1.83
C GLU A 9 -18.30 -30.12 1.22
N PRO A 10 -17.98 -28.90 1.68
CA PRO A 10 -16.78 -28.19 1.26
C PRO A 10 -15.51 -29.01 1.55
N SER A 11 -14.61 -29.11 0.58
CA SER A 11 -13.31 -29.76 0.74
C SER A 11 -12.34 -29.19 -0.29
N ASP A 12 -11.34 -28.50 0.22
CA ASP A 12 -10.29 -27.89 -0.61
C ASP A 12 -9.44 -28.97 -1.29
N GLU A 13 -9.20 -30.10 -0.64
CA GLU A 13 -8.45 -31.23 -1.22
C GLU A 13 -9.17 -31.80 -2.45
N LYS A 14 -10.49 -32.03 -2.34
CA LYS A 14 -11.29 -32.51 -3.47
C LYS A 14 -11.40 -31.46 -4.57
N ALA A 15 -11.49 -30.18 -4.22
CA ALA A 15 -11.45 -29.10 -5.18
C ALA A 15 -10.13 -29.10 -5.96
N ALA A 16 -9.00 -29.25 -5.24
CA ALA A 16 -7.66 -29.33 -5.84
C ALA A 16 -7.51 -30.53 -6.80
N GLU A 17 -8.04 -31.70 -6.45
CA GLU A 17 -8.02 -32.88 -7.33
C GLU A 17 -8.71 -32.61 -8.69
N TRP A 18 -9.87 -31.95 -8.66
CA TRP A 18 -10.60 -31.61 -9.88
C TRP A 18 -9.94 -30.50 -10.68
N VAL A 19 -9.36 -29.50 -10.00
CA VAL A 19 -8.58 -28.44 -10.65
C VAL A 19 -7.33 -29.02 -11.31
N LEU A 20 -6.61 -29.95 -10.63
CA LEU A 20 -5.47 -30.66 -11.18
C LEU A 20 -5.82 -31.41 -12.48
N LYS A 21 -6.90 -32.19 -12.46
CA LYS A 21 -7.34 -32.92 -13.67
C LYS A 21 -7.64 -31.98 -14.85
N ALA A 22 -8.22 -30.83 -14.58
CA ALA A 22 -8.48 -29.84 -15.62
C ALA A 22 -7.18 -29.14 -16.09
N ALA A 23 -6.27 -28.84 -15.17
CA ALA A 23 -4.97 -28.23 -15.48
C ALA A 23 -4.09 -29.14 -16.34
N GLU A 24 -4.09 -30.45 -16.05
CA GLU A 24 -3.39 -31.47 -16.83
C GLU A 24 -3.94 -31.62 -18.27
N GLN A 25 -5.22 -31.31 -18.48
CA GLN A 25 -5.83 -31.24 -19.81
C GLN A 25 -5.48 -29.95 -20.57
N GLY A 26 -4.70 -29.04 -19.97
CA GLY A 26 -4.22 -27.83 -20.61
C GLY A 26 -5.11 -26.60 -20.46
N PHE A 27 -6.18 -26.63 -19.67
CA PHE A 27 -7.03 -25.45 -19.46
C PHE A 27 -6.27 -24.36 -18.69
N ALA A 28 -5.94 -23.25 -19.35
CA ALA A 28 -5.12 -22.16 -18.79
C ALA A 28 -5.68 -21.62 -17.46
N ARG A 29 -7.00 -21.41 -17.38
CA ARG A 29 -7.65 -20.98 -16.13
C ARG A 29 -7.47 -22.00 -14.99
N ALA A 30 -7.57 -23.29 -15.29
CA ALA A 30 -7.35 -24.32 -14.27
C ALA A 30 -5.89 -24.40 -13.84
N GLN A 31 -4.96 -24.22 -14.77
CA GLN A 31 -3.53 -24.12 -14.46
C GLN A 31 -3.24 -22.91 -13.58
N CYS A 32 -3.80 -21.73 -13.86
CA CYS A 32 -3.68 -20.55 -13.01
C CYS A 32 -4.25 -20.79 -11.63
N ASN A 33 -5.45 -21.39 -11.52
CA ASN A 33 -6.06 -21.72 -10.23
C ASN A 33 -5.22 -22.74 -9.45
N LEU A 34 -4.65 -23.72 -10.10
CA LEU A 34 -3.77 -24.68 -9.45
C LEU A 34 -2.46 -24.04 -8.97
N GLY A 35 -1.91 -23.11 -9.75
CA GLY A 35 -0.80 -22.26 -9.32
C GLY A 35 -1.14 -21.51 -8.03
N PHE A 36 -2.31 -20.87 -7.99
CA PHE A 36 -2.81 -20.16 -6.80
C PHE A 36 -2.99 -21.10 -5.59
N MET A 37 -3.49 -22.31 -5.79
CA MET A 37 -3.64 -23.31 -4.73
C MET A 37 -2.28 -23.71 -4.14
N TYR A 38 -1.26 -23.92 -4.98
CA TYR A 38 0.09 -24.19 -4.51
C TYR A 38 0.75 -22.98 -3.85
N ASP A 39 0.50 -21.76 -4.33
CA ASP A 39 1.03 -20.53 -3.73
C ASP A 39 0.51 -20.30 -2.31
N ASN A 40 -0.76 -20.65 -2.05
CA ASN A 40 -1.40 -20.45 -0.74
C ASN A 40 -1.50 -21.72 0.13
N GLY A 41 -1.21 -22.90 -0.40
CA GLY A 41 -1.41 -24.17 0.33
C GLY A 41 -2.87 -24.55 0.48
N THR A 42 -3.75 -24.15 -0.46
CA THR A 42 -5.19 -24.42 -0.38
C THR A 42 -5.51 -25.78 -1.03
N GLY A 43 -5.87 -26.78 -0.21
CA GLY A 43 -6.17 -28.15 -0.67
C GLY A 43 -4.96 -28.94 -1.18
N VAL A 44 -3.77 -28.35 -1.13
CA VAL A 44 -2.47 -28.95 -1.46
C VAL A 44 -1.42 -28.43 -0.50
N GLU A 45 -0.31 -29.15 -0.35
CA GLU A 45 0.85 -28.63 0.36
C GLU A 45 1.43 -27.42 -0.38
N GLN A 46 1.70 -26.32 0.33
CA GLN A 46 2.26 -25.10 -0.26
C GLN A 46 3.59 -25.36 -0.96
N SER A 47 3.73 -24.90 -2.18
CA SER A 47 5.00 -24.95 -2.94
C SER A 47 5.03 -23.83 -3.96
N PHE A 48 5.91 -22.87 -3.74
CA PHE A 48 6.10 -21.76 -4.67
C PHE A 48 6.69 -22.21 -6.01
N GLU A 49 7.53 -23.25 -5.99
CA GLU A 49 8.11 -23.81 -7.21
C GLU A 49 7.01 -24.40 -8.11
N LYS A 50 6.11 -25.21 -7.53
CA LYS A 50 4.96 -25.75 -8.27
C LYS A 50 3.99 -24.66 -8.72
N ALA A 51 3.79 -23.64 -7.88
CA ALA A 51 2.97 -22.48 -8.24
C ALA A 51 3.52 -21.80 -9.50
N ALA A 52 4.84 -21.52 -9.52
CA ALA A 52 5.51 -20.90 -10.66
C ALA A 52 5.42 -21.76 -11.94
N GLU A 53 5.58 -23.09 -11.81
CA GLU A 53 5.44 -24.00 -12.95
C GLU A 53 4.03 -23.96 -13.57
N TRP A 54 2.99 -23.95 -12.73
CA TRP A 54 1.61 -23.91 -13.20
C TRP A 54 1.22 -22.54 -13.74
N TYR A 55 1.67 -21.46 -13.10
CA TYR A 55 1.49 -20.11 -13.63
C TYR A 55 2.20 -19.95 -14.99
N LEU A 56 3.42 -20.49 -15.14
CA LEU A 56 4.13 -20.44 -16.44
C LEU A 56 3.33 -21.09 -17.56
N LYS A 57 2.81 -22.30 -17.34
CA LYS A 57 1.99 -23.01 -18.34
C LYS A 57 0.75 -22.21 -18.75
N ALA A 58 0.08 -21.54 -17.81
CA ALA A 58 -1.07 -20.71 -18.11
C ALA A 58 -0.67 -19.39 -18.79
N ALA A 59 0.43 -18.78 -18.33
CA ALA A 59 0.95 -17.52 -18.86
C ALA A 59 1.43 -17.64 -20.31
N GLU A 60 2.06 -18.76 -20.67
CA GLU A 60 2.46 -19.09 -22.05
C GLU A 60 1.26 -19.25 -23.00
N GLN A 61 0.10 -19.63 -22.48
CA GLN A 61 -1.16 -19.65 -23.22
C GLN A 61 -1.82 -18.26 -23.35
N GLY A 62 -1.20 -17.20 -22.78
CA GLY A 62 -1.71 -15.85 -22.83
C GLY A 62 -2.70 -15.50 -21.71
N TYR A 63 -2.83 -16.31 -20.66
CA TYR A 63 -3.77 -16.03 -19.59
C TYR A 63 -3.25 -14.88 -18.69
N ALA A 64 -3.91 -13.73 -18.74
CA ALA A 64 -3.42 -12.48 -18.13
C ALA A 64 -3.20 -12.57 -16.61
N ASP A 65 -4.14 -13.21 -15.86
CA ASP A 65 -3.95 -13.41 -14.43
C ASP A 65 -2.70 -14.23 -14.09
N ALA A 66 -2.40 -15.26 -14.91
CA ALA A 66 -1.21 -16.08 -14.71
C ALA A 66 0.07 -15.31 -15.06
N GLN A 67 0.02 -14.46 -16.09
CA GLN A 67 1.14 -13.58 -16.44
C GLN A 67 1.42 -12.59 -15.31
N TYR A 68 0.38 -11.98 -14.74
CA TYR A 68 0.51 -11.12 -13.57
C TYR A 68 1.14 -11.88 -12.40
N ASN A 69 0.58 -13.04 -12.01
CA ASN A 69 1.07 -13.82 -10.88
C ASN A 69 2.51 -14.31 -11.08
N LEU A 70 2.86 -14.73 -12.31
CA LEU A 70 4.23 -15.12 -12.62
C LEU A 70 5.19 -13.93 -12.56
N GLY A 71 4.74 -12.75 -12.97
CA GLY A 71 5.48 -11.50 -12.77
C GLY A 71 5.78 -11.25 -11.28
N GLU A 72 4.80 -11.45 -10.40
CA GLU A 72 5.00 -11.34 -8.94
C GLU A 72 5.99 -12.39 -8.41
N MET A 73 5.93 -13.65 -8.92
CA MET A 73 6.88 -14.69 -8.55
C MET A 73 8.33 -14.26 -8.85
N TYR A 74 8.58 -13.71 -10.04
CA TYR A 74 9.91 -13.19 -10.41
C TYR A 74 10.28 -11.92 -9.62
N TYR A 75 9.33 -11.02 -9.38
CA TYR A 75 9.58 -9.78 -8.63
C TYR A 75 10.04 -10.05 -7.18
N TYR A 76 9.41 -11.02 -6.51
CA TYR A 76 9.72 -11.38 -5.12
C TYR A 76 10.69 -12.55 -4.98
N GLY A 77 11.06 -13.24 -6.05
CA GLY A 77 11.90 -14.44 -5.98
C GLY A 77 11.20 -15.63 -5.31
N ARG A 78 9.88 -15.76 -5.47
CA ARG A 78 9.13 -16.86 -4.88
C ARG A 78 9.05 -18.05 -5.84
N GLY A 79 9.69 -19.18 -5.47
CA GLY A 79 9.73 -20.40 -6.28
C GLY A 79 10.53 -20.30 -7.57
N VAL A 80 11.11 -19.13 -7.85
CA VAL A 80 12.00 -18.83 -8.97
C VAL A 80 13.12 -17.91 -8.51
N GLU A 81 14.24 -17.88 -9.24
CA GLU A 81 15.26 -16.85 -9.00
C GLU A 81 14.69 -15.46 -9.30
N GLN A 82 14.89 -14.52 -8.37
CA GLN A 82 14.42 -13.16 -8.52
C GLN A 82 14.99 -12.49 -9.78
N SER A 83 14.13 -11.86 -10.57
CA SER A 83 14.54 -11.10 -11.76
C SER A 83 13.52 -10.03 -12.09
N ASP A 84 13.93 -8.78 -11.90
CA ASP A 84 13.11 -7.63 -12.26
C ASP A 84 12.84 -7.55 -13.77
N GLU A 85 13.79 -7.97 -14.62
CA GLU A 85 13.61 -8.00 -16.07
C GLU A 85 12.53 -9.00 -16.49
N LYS A 86 12.53 -10.20 -15.90
CA LYS A 86 11.47 -11.20 -16.18
C LYS A 86 10.13 -10.76 -15.60
N ALA A 87 10.12 -10.12 -14.43
CA ALA A 87 8.90 -9.55 -13.85
C ALA A 87 8.28 -8.53 -14.82
N VAL A 88 9.09 -7.59 -15.34
CA VAL A 88 8.66 -6.61 -16.35
C VAL A 88 8.11 -7.28 -17.61
N GLU A 89 8.78 -8.32 -18.10
CA GLU A 89 8.32 -9.03 -19.29
C GLU A 89 6.89 -9.59 -19.09
N TRP A 90 6.65 -10.24 -17.97
CA TRP A 90 5.35 -10.84 -17.68
C TRP A 90 4.29 -9.81 -17.32
N TYR A 91 4.63 -8.79 -16.53
CA TYR A 91 3.70 -7.68 -16.26
C TYR A 91 3.30 -6.95 -17.54
N ARG A 92 4.23 -6.75 -18.48
CA ARG A 92 3.92 -6.10 -19.77
C ARG A 92 2.89 -6.89 -20.55
N LYS A 93 3.06 -8.22 -20.64
CA LYS A 93 2.10 -9.09 -21.35
C LYS A 93 0.70 -9.01 -20.72
N ALA A 94 0.59 -9.01 -19.40
CA ALA A 94 -0.70 -8.85 -18.70
C ALA A 94 -1.26 -7.42 -18.86
N ALA A 95 -0.42 -6.40 -18.75
CA ALA A 95 -0.80 -5.00 -18.88
C ALA A 95 -1.32 -4.63 -20.26
N GLU A 96 -0.73 -5.21 -21.32
CA GLU A 96 -1.17 -5.06 -22.71
C GLU A 96 -2.55 -5.70 -22.96
N GLN A 97 -2.91 -6.69 -22.16
CA GLN A 97 -4.25 -7.29 -22.15
C GLN A 97 -5.26 -6.51 -21.29
N GLY A 98 -4.83 -5.45 -20.62
CA GLY A 98 -5.69 -4.58 -19.83
C GLY A 98 -5.73 -4.90 -18.33
N ASP A 99 -4.88 -5.79 -17.80
CA ASP A 99 -4.82 -6.03 -16.36
C ASP A 99 -4.32 -4.77 -15.63
N ALA A 100 -5.22 -4.14 -14.87
CA ALA A 100 -4.92 -2.87 -14.18
C ALA A 100 -3.86 -3.02 -13.07
N ARG A 101 -3.75 -4.19 -12.44
CA ARG A 101 -2.73 -4.50 -11.44
C ARG A 101 -1.35 -4.52 -12.09
N ALA A 102 -1.24 -5.24 -13.22
CA ALA A 102 -0.01 -5.33 -14.00
C ALA A 102 0.38 -3.96 -14.59
N GLN A 103 -0.59 -3.18 -15.08
CA GLN A 103 -0.34 -1.81 -15.53
C GLN A 103 0.22 -0.94 -14.41
N CYS A 104 -0.35 -1.01 -13.21
CA CYS A 104 0.13 -0.25 -12.07
C CYS A 104 1.57 -0.67 -11.69
N LEU A 105 1.85 -1.98 -11.59
CA LEU A 105 3.20 -2.45 -11.24
C LEU A 105 4.22 -2.14 -12.33
N LEU A 106 3.84 -2.23 -13.60
CA LEU A 106 4.72 -1.83 -14.69
C LEU A 106 5.05 -0.34 -14.62
N GLY A 107 4.07 0.51 -14.22
CA GLY A 107 4.30 1.91 -13.91
C GLY A 107 5.33 2.11 -12.79
N VAL A 108 5.22 1.35 -11.70
CA VAL A 108 6.21 1.38 -10.59
C VAL A 108 7.61 1.01 -11.10
N MET A 109 7.71 -0.06 -11.90
CA MET A 109 9.01 -0.52 -12.41
C MET A 109 9.68 0.51 -13.31
N TYR A 110 8.90 1.23 -14.14
CA TYR A 110 9.43 2.35 -14.93
C TYR A 110 9.82 3.55 -14.06
N ALA A 111 9.05 3.88 -13.01
CA ALA A 111 9.37 4.97 -12.12
C ALA A 111 10.66 4.72 -11.33
N GLU A 112 10.90 3.46 -10.91
CA GLU A 112 12.06 3.06 -10.12
C GLU A 112 13.28 2.62 -10.96
N GLY A 113 13.12 2.42 -12.28
CA GLY A 113 14.16 1.88 -13.15
C GLY A 113 14.51 0.42 -12.86
N ARG A 114 13.54 -0.38 -12.38
CA ARG A 114 13.74 -1.79 -12.03
C ARG A 114 13.43 -2.70 -13.20
N GLY A 115 14.44 -3.44 -13.66
CA GLY A 115 14.33 -4.34 -14.82
C GLY A 115 14.07 -3.64 -16.16
N VAL A 116 14.03 -2.32 -16.16
CA VAL A 116 13.88 -1.45 -17.33
C VAL A 116 14.64 -0.14 -17.11
N GLU A 117 14.94 0.58 -18.17
CA GLU A 117 15.43 1.97 -18.06
C GLU A 117 14.34 2.84 -17.43
N GLN A 118 14.73 3.64 -16.43
CA GLN A 118 13.82 4.55 -15.75
C GLN A 118 13.18 5.53 -16.74
N SER A 119 11.87 5.73 -16.63
CA SER A 119 11.15 6.71 -17.43
C SER A 119 9.84 7.10 -16.74
N ASP A 120 9.81 8.32 -16.27
CA ASP A 120 8.63 8.88 -15.59
C ASP A 120 7.45 9.04 -16.57
N GLU A 121 7.74 9.35 -17.86
CA GLU A 121 6.70 9.45 -18.89
C GLU A 121 6.01 8.09 -19.11
N LYS A 122 6.79 6.99 -19.18
CA LYS A 122 6.21 5.64 -19.32
C LYS A 122 5.49 5.20 -18.06
N ALA A 123 6.03 5.53 -16.88
CA ALA A 123 5.36 5.28 -15.61
C ALA A 123 3.98 5.93 -15.59
N MET A 124 3.93 7.21 -15.96
CA MET A 124 2.69 7.97 -16.05
C MET A 124 1.69 7.38 -17.05
N GLU A 125 2.15 6.94 -18.24
CA GLU A 125 1.28 6.29 -19.22
C GLU A 125 0.61 5.03 -18.66
N TRP A 126 1.38 4.20 -17.97
CA TRP A 126 0.87 2.96 -17.39
C TRP A 126 -0.02 3.22 -16.17
N TYR A 127 0.35 4.15 -15.29
CA TYR A 127 -0.53 4.54 -14.18
C TYR A 127 -1.86 5.11 -14.68
N ARG A 128 -1.84 5.92 -15.75
CA ARG A 128 -3.08 6.48 -16.33
C ARG A 128 -4.00 5.38 -16.82
N LYS A 129 -3.50 4.39 -17.57
CA LYS A 129 -4.30 3.25 -18.03
C LYS A 129 -4.97 2.49 -16.89
N ALA A 130 -4.23 2.21 -15.82
CA ALA A 130 -4.78 1.55 -14.64
C ALA A 130 -5.76 2.44 -13.86
N ALA A 131 -5.45 3.73 -13.72
CA ALA A 131 -6.27 4.71 -13.01
C ALA A 131 -7.63 4.96 -13.69
N GLU A 132 -7.65 4.98 -15.04
CA GLU A 132 -8.87 5.11 -15.84
C GLU A 132 -9.78 3.89 -15.70
N GLN A 133 -9.24 2.72 -15.39
CA GLN A 133 -9.99 1.52 -15.03
C GLN A 133 -10.50 1.52 -13.58
N GLY A 134 -10.19 2.57 -12.80
CA GLY A 134 -10.60 2.68 -11.41
C GLY A 134 -9.63 2.06 -10.39
N PHE A 135 -8.43 1.63 -10.79
CA PHE A 135 -7.48 1.03 -9.86
C PHE A 135 -6.92 2.06 -8.88
N ALA A 136 -7.37 2.01 -7.61
CA ALA A 136 -7.14 3.05 -6.62
C ALA A 136 -5.65 3.35 -6.38
N ARG A 137 -4.78 2.32 -6.31
CA ARG A 137 -3.34 2.52 -6.15
C ARG A 137 -2.73 3.31 -7.32
N ALA A 138 -3.16 3.02 -8.55
CA ALA A 138 -2.68 3.76 -9.73
C ALA A 138 -3.22 5.20 -9.75
N GLN A 139 -4.46 5.42 -9.30
CA GLN A 139 -5.00 6.77 -9.13
C GLN A 139 -4.18 7.57 -8.11
N CYS A 140 -3.80 6.95 -6.99
CA CYS A 140 -2.95 7.60 -5.99
C CYS A 140 -1.56 7.93 -6.58
N ASN A 141 -0.91 6.98 -7.26
CA ASN A 141 0.39 7.21 -7.89
C ASN A 141 0.33 8.31 -8.96
N LEU A 142 -0.74 8.35 -9.75
CA LEU A 142 -0.94 9.41 -10.73
C LEU A 142 -1.17 10.78 -10.07
N GLY A 143 -1.88 10.81 -8.94
CA GLY A 143 -2.02 11.99 -8.09
C GLY A 143 -0.66 12.51 -7.64
N TYR A 144 0.19 11.63 -7.13
CA TYR A 144 1.55 11.96 -6.71
C TYR A 144 2.40 12.55 -7.87
N MET A 145 2.34 11.94 -9.06
CA MET A 145 3.08 12.46 -10.22
C MET A 145 2.64 13.89 -10.61
N TYR A 146 1.34 14.20 -10.51
CA TYR A 146 0.85 15.56 -10.74
C TYR A 146 1.22 16.51 -9.60
N GLU A 147 1.27 16.04 -8.35
CA GLU A 147 1.68 16.85 -7.20
C GLU A 147 3.15 17.26 -7.27
N ASP A 148 4.03 16.31 -7.62
CA ASP A 148 5.47 16.52 -7.70
C ASP A 148 5.94 17.10 -9.04
N GLY A 149 5.14 16.97 -10.11
CA GLY A 149 5.53 17.34 -11.47
C GLY A 149 6.46 16.32 -12.14
N THR A 150 6.47 15.08 -11.67
CA THR A 150 7.32 14.02 -12.19
C THR A 150 6.73 13.44 -13.48
N GLY A 151 7.44 13.57 -14.61
CA GLY A 151 6.98 13.12 -15.92
C GLY A 151 5.81 13.93 -16.51
N VAL A 152 5.38 15.00 -15.85
CA VAL A 152 4.24 15.85 -16.24
C VAL A 152 4.38 17.23 -15.63
N GLU A 153 3.73 18.23 -16.21
CA GLU A 153 3.61 19.56 -15.58
C GLU A 153 2.85 19.44 -14.26
N GLN A 154 3.44 20.01 -13.19
CA GLN A 154 2.85 20.03 -11.84
C GLN A 154 1.46 20.66 -11.84
N SER A 155 0.51 20.01 -11.17
CA SER A 155 -0.83 20.53 -10.98
C SER A 155 -1.49 19.93 -9.75
N TYR A 156 -1.57 20.70 -8.70
CA TYR A 156 -2.25 20.31 -7.47
C TYR A 156 -3.75 20.04 -7.68
N GLU A 157 -4.42 20.74 -8.60
CA GLU A 157 -5.82 20.50 -8.93
C GLU A 157 -6.01 19.08 -9.50
N LYS A 158 -5.13 18.67 -10.44
CA LYS A 158 -5.19 17.30 -11.01
C LYS A 158 -4.78 16.25 -9.99
N ALA A 159 -3.76 16.55 -9.16
CA ALA A 159 -3.36 15.67 -8.06
C ALA A 159 -4.55 15.39 -7.14
N ARG A 160 -5.26 16.44 -6.71
CA ARG A 160 -6.46 16.33 -5.89
C ARG A 160 -7.53 15.48 -6.55
N GLU A 161 -7.82 15.70 -7.84
CA GLU A 161 -8.84 14.93 -8.55
C GLU A 161 -8.55 13.42 -8.51
N TRP A 162 -7.30 13.03 -8.71
CA TRP A 162 -6.90 11.64 -8.69
C TRP A 162 -6.85 11.06 -7.27
N TYR A 163 -6.32 11.80 -6.30
CA TYR A 163 -6.37 11.39 -4.90
C TYR A 163 -7.80 11.21 -4.40
N LEU A 164 -8.72 12.11 -4.78
CA LEU A 164 -10.12 12.01 -4.37
C LEU A 164 -10.76 10.73 -4.90
N LYS A 165 -10.54 10.38 -6.17
CA LYS A 165 -11.05 9.11 -6.74
C LYS A 165 -10.52 7.89 -5.99
N ALA A 166 -9.26 7.86 -5.61
CA ALA A 166 -8.68 6.77 -4.84
C ALA A 166 -9.19 6.75 -3.39
N ALA A 167 -9.28 7.91 -2.76
CA ALA A 167 -9.72 8.07 -1.38
C ALA A 167 -11.20 7.69 -1.17
N GLU A 168 -12.07 7.98 -2.15
CA GLU A 168 -13.48 7.57 -2.15
C GLU A 168 -13.65 6.05 -2.24
N GLN A 169 -12.69 5.35 -2.82
CA GLN A 169 -12.61 3.88 -2.80
C GLN A 169 -12.05 3.32 -1.47
N GLY A 170 -11.67 4.18 -0.54
CA GLY A 170 -11.09 3.79 0.73
C GLY A 170 -9.56 3.63 0.73
N TYR A 171 -8.85 4.06 -0.33
CA TYR A 171 -7.39 3.91 -0.36
C TYR A 171 -6.72 4.85 0.64
N ALA A 172 -6.11 4.27 1.68
CA ALA A 172 -5.62 5.01 2.85
C ALA A 172 -4.53 6.03 2.51
N ASP A 173 -3.58 5.68 1.61
CA ASP A 173 -2.52 6.62 1.21
C ASP A 173 -3.08 7.86 0.49
N ALA A 174 -4.11 7.69 -0.34
CA ALA A 174 -4.76 8.82 -1.00
C ALA A 174 -5.53 9.70 -0.01
N GLN A 175 -6.17 9.10 1.00
CA GLN A 175 -6.79 9.85 2.10
C GLN A 175 -5.75 10.64 2.89
N TYR A 176 -4.60 10.04 3.14
CA TYR A 176 -3.48 10.70 3.81
C TYR A 176 -2.96 11.89 3.02
N ASN A 177 -2.74 11.74 1.71
CA ASN A 177 -2.27 12.82 0.85
C ASN A 177 -3.30 13.96 0.74
N LEU A 178 -4.61 13.63 0.66
CA LEU A 178 -5.65 14.67 0.73
C LEU A 178 -5.63 15.44 2.04
N GLY A 179 -5.31 14.79 3.14
CA GLY A 179 -5.11 15.46 4.42
C GLY A 179 -4.07 16.57 4.31
N PHE A 180 -2.92 16.29 3.71
CA PHE A 180 -1.88 17.31 3.49
C PHE A 180 -2.33 18.42 2.53
N MET A 181 -2.99 18.07 1.44
CA MET A 181 -3.50 19.10 0.51
C MET A 181 -4.41 20.10 1.22
N TYR A 182 -5.26 19.65 2.15
CA TYR A 182 -6.10 20.54 2.93
C TYR A 182 -5.34 21.27 4.05
N GLU A 183 -4.31 20.65 4.66
CA GLU A 183 -3.47 21.31 5.67
C GLU A 183 -2.69 22.49 5.07
N TYR A 184 -2.13 22.31 3.85
CA TYR A 184 -1.30 23.34 3.22
C TYR A 184 -2.05 24.24 2.24
N GLY A 185 -3.25 23.85 1.81
CA GLY A 185 -4.01 24.60 0.80
C GLY A 185 -3.57 24.31 -0.63
N ASP A 186 -2.94 23.17 -0.90
CA ASP A 186 -2.43 22.78 -2.21
C ASP A 186 -3.58 22.34 -3.12
N GLY A 187 -3.92 23.17 -4.13
CA GLY A 187 -5.04 22.93 -5.05
C GLY A 187 -6.44 22.93 -4.41
N VAL A 188 -6.54 23.36 -3.16
CA VAL A 188 -7.77 23.51 -2.37
C VAL A 188 -7.69 24.72 -1.45
N GLU A 189 -8.81 25.18 -0.95
CA GLU A 189 -8.83 26.11 0.18
C GLU A 189 -8.36 25.38 1.44
N GLN A 190 -7.38 25.96 2.15
CA GLN A 190 -6.84 25.41 3.40
C GLN A 190 -7.95 25.17 4.43
N SER A 191 -7.94 24.00 5.07
CA SER A 191 -8.89 23.67 6.13
C SER A 191 -8.37 22.53 7.01
N ASP A 192 -8.03 22.87 8.24
CA ASP A 192 -7.60 21.90 9.24
C ASP A 192 -8.71 20.88 9.55
N GLU A 193 -9.99 21.29 9.51
CA GLU A 193 -11.12 20.41 9.73
C GLU A 193 -11.19 19.31 8.66
N LYS A 194 -11.01 19.69 7.37
CA LYS A 194 -11.00 18.73 6.26
C LYS A 194 -9.75 17.86 6.27
N ALA A 195 -8.59 18.43 6.61
CA ALA A 195 -7.35 17.66 6.81
C ALA A 195 -7.56 16.57 7.86
N ARG A 196 -8.14 16.95 9.02
CA ARG A 196 -8.49 16.02 10.09
C ARG A 196 -9.45 14.92 9.62
N GLU A 197 -10.50 15.27 8.86
CA GLU A 197 -11.48 14.29 8.36
C GLU A 197 -10.83 13.23 7.48
N TRP A 198 -9.91 13.62 6.60
CA TRP A 198 -9.21 12.70 5.73
C TRP A 198 -8.18 11.86 6.51
N TRP A 199 -7.39 12.46 7.40
CA TRP A 199 -6.48 11.70 8.25
C TRP A 199 -7.20 10.77 9.22
N GLN A 200 -8.38 11.14 9.70
CA GLN A 200 -9.20 10.26 10.53
C GLN A 200 -9.54 8.96 9.77
N LYS A 201 -9.99 9.06 8.51
CA LYS A 201 -10.30 7.89 7.67
C LYS A 201 -9.07 6.99 7.44
N ALA A 202 -7.92 7.59 7.12
CA ALA A 202 -6.68 6.83 6.94
C ALA A 202 -6.18 6.20 8.25
N ALA A 203 -6.28 6.92 9.36
CA ALA A 203 -5.88 6.45 10.70
C ALA A 203 -6.74 5.28 11.20
N GLU A 204 -8.05 5.30 10.91
CA GLU A 204 -8.99 4.23 11.24
C GLU A 204 -8.69 2.94 10.46
N GLN A 205 -8.09 3.05 9.29
CA GLN A 205 -7.59 1.92 8.51
C GLN A 205 -6.22 1.41 8.99
N GLY A 206 -5.63 2.07 9.98
CA GLY A 206 -4.38 1.66 10.59
C GLY A 206 -3.13 2.35 10.05
N LEU A 207 -3.24 3.35 9.12
CA LEU A 207 -2.05 4.04 8.61
C LEU A 207 -1.35 4.82 9.73
N ALA A 208 -0.13 4.38 10.09
CA ALA A 208 0.61 4.91 11.24
C ALA A 208 0.92 6.41 11.11
N ASP A 209 1.28 6.86 9.92
CA ASP A 209 1.55 8.29 9.66
C ASP A 209 0.31 9.15 9.87
N ALA A 210 -0.86 8.69 9.40
CA ALA A 210 -2.12 9.39 9.61
C ALA A 210 -2.52 9.41 11.10
N GLN A 211 -2.29 8.31 11.83
CA GLN A 211 -2.50 8.26 13.27
C GLN A 211 -1.61 9.27 14.00
N CYS A 212 -0.34 9.37 13.60
CA CYS A 212 0.59 10.33 14.18
C CYS A 212 0.16 11.79 13.91
N ASN A 213 -0.24 12.11 12.66
CA ASN A 213 -0.72 13.45 12.32
C ASN A 213 -2.01 13.79 13.09
N LEU A 214 -2.93 12.84 13.20
CA LEU A 214 -4.16 13.02 13.98
C LEU A 214 -3.85 13.24 15.48
N GLY A 215 -2.84 12.55 16.02
CA GLY A 215 -2.32 12.80 17.36
C GLY A 215 -1.86 14.25 17.53
N ALA A 216 -1.08 14.77 16.56
CA ALA A 216 -0.60 16.14 16.56
C ALA A 216 -1.75 17.17 16.47
N MET A 217 -2.78 16.88 15.67
CA MET A 217 -3.97 17.75 15.59
C MET A 217 -4.70 17.83 16.94
N TYR A 218 -4.88 16.71 17.64
CA TYR A 218 -5.47 16.73 18.97
C TYR A 218 -4.57 17.39 20.02
N GLU A 219 -3.26 17.25 19.92
CA GLU A 219 -2.29 17.89 20.81
C GLU A 219 -2.34 19.41 20.68
N ASN A 220 -2.43 19.94 19.44
CA ASN A 220 -2.35 21.36 19.17
C ASN A 220 -3.72 22.04 19.03
N GLY A 221 -4.80 21.26 18.87
CA GLY A 221 -6.15 21.80 18.66
C GLY A 221 -6.39 22.30 17.23
N PHE A 222 -5.68 21.75 16.22
CA PHE A 222 -5.86 22.11 14.82
C PHE A 222 -7.05 21.36 14.22
N GLY A 223 -8.04 22.06 13.70
CA GLY A 223 -9.27 21.49 13.14
C GLY A 223 -10.11 20.64 14.11
N VAL A 224 -9.81 20.70 15.41
CA VAL A 224 -10.46 19.93 16.47
C VAL A 224 -10.24 20.59 17.83
N ALA A 225 -11.13 20.34 18.77
CA ALA A 225 -10.88 20.74 20.16
C ALA A 225 -9.65 20.00 20.72
N GLN A 226 -8.71 20.74 21.30
CA GLN A 226 -7.50 20.18 21.91
C GLN A 226 -7.85 19.10 22.95
N SER A 227 -7.15 17.96 22.87
CA SER A 227 -7.25 16.89 23.86
C SER A 227 -5.96 16.07 23.87
N TYR A 228 -5.18 16.27 24.91
CA TYR A 228 -3.94 15.53 25.13
C TYR A 228 -4.19 14.02 25.32
N GLU A 229 -5.31 13.62 25.91
CA GLU A 229 -5.68 12.23 26.09
C GLU A 229 -5.86 11.53 24.74
N LYS A 230 -6.60 12.19 23.81
CA LYS A 230 -6.78 11.66 22.46
C LYS A 230 -5.47 11.68 21.65
N ALA A 231 -4.63 12.69 21.84
CA ALA A 231 -3.30 12.73 21.24
C ALA A 231 -2.48 11.52 21.66
N VAL A 232 -2.43 11.20 22.97
CA VAL A 232 -1.76 10.00 23.49
C VAL A 232 -2.32 8.71 22.91
N GLU A 233 -3.65 8.59 22.76
CA GLU A 233 -4.28 7.41 22.16
C GLU A 233 -3.82 7.18 20.72
N TRP A 234 -3.80 8.23 19.91
CA TRP A 234 -3.39 8.14 18.52
C TRP A 234 -1.88 7.94 18.36
N TYR A 235 -1.05 8.68 19.10
CA TYR A 235 0.39 8.46 19.11
C TYR A 235 0.76 7.02 19.53
N ARG A 236 0.03 6.46 20.53
CA ARG A 236 0.27 5.07 20.95
C ARG A 236 0.02 4.07 19.84
N LYS A 237 -1.09 4.20 19.11
CA LYS A 237 -1.40 3.31 17.98
C LYS A 237 -0.30 3.35 16.93
N ALA A 238 0.18 4.54 16.57
CA ALA A 238 1.26 4.70 15.60
C ALA A 238 2.62 4.20 16.14
N ALA A 239 2.92 4.46 17.42
CA ALA A 239 4.15 4.04 18.09
C ALA A 239 4.26 2.52 18.23
N GLU A 240 3.15 1.83 18.51
CA GLU A 240 3.06 0.37 18.58
C GLU A 240 3.30 -0.29 17.21
N GLN A 241 3.01 0.41 16.11
CA GLN A 241 3.36 0.00 14.75
C GLN A 241 4.83 0.27 14.39
N GLY A 242 5.59 0.92 15.28
CA GLY A 242 7.01 1.17 15.10
C GLY A 242 7.34 2.54 14.52
N LEU A 243 6.37 3.45 14.30
CA LEU A 243 6.65 4.78 13.75
C LEU A 243 7.49 5.61 14.73
N ALA A 244 8.75 5.89 14.38
CA ALA A 244 9.71 6.56 15.25
C ALA A 244 9.25 7.93 15.73
N ARG A 245 8.64 8.75 14.84
CA ARG A 245 8.06 10.06 15.19
C ARG A 245 6.97 9.93 16.26
N ALA A 246 6.10 8.93 16.15
CA ALA A 246 5.06 8.70 17.13
C ALA A 246 5.60 8.17 18.46
N GLN A 247 6.63 7.32 18.42
CA GLN A 247 7.34 6.84 19.63
C GLN A 247 7.97 8.01 20.38
N TYR A 248 8.61 8.92 19.67
CA TYR A 248 9.17 10.14 20.24
C TYR A 248 8.07 11.00 20.90
N ASN A 249 7.01 11.34 20.18
CA ASN A 249 5.93 12.16 20.69
C ASN A 249 5.28 11.54 21.94
N LEU A 250 5.01 10.23 21.89
CA LEU A 250 4.48 9.49 23.04
C LEU A 250 5.44 9.50 24.24
N GLY A 251 6.74 9.38 23.97
CA GLY A 251 7.78 9.48 25.00
C GLY A 251 7.76 10.86 25.69
N CYS A 252 7.66 11.95 24.93
CA CYS A 252 7.53 13.31 25.45
C CYS A 252 6.23 13.49 26.27
N MET A 253 5.11 12.91 25.82
CA MET A 253 3.85 12.94 26.56
C MET A 253 3.99 12.26 27.94
N TYR A 254 4.68 11.11 28.03
CA TYR A 254 4.96 10.45 29.31
C TYR A 254 5.96 11.22 30.17
N GLU A 255 6.97 11.85 29.57
CA GLU A 255 7.96 12.67 30.29
C GLU A 255 7.32 13.86 30.98
N ASN A 256 6.42 14.55 30.28
CA ASN A 256 5.75 15.75 30.77
C ASN A 256 4.47 15.47 31.56
N GLY A 257 3.93 14.24 31.52
CA GLY A 257 2.63 13.92 32.10
C GLY A 257 1.47 14.60 31.37
N THR A 258 1.61 14.82 30.06
CA THR A 258 0.61 15.50 29.24
C THR A 258 -0.37 14.46 28.67
N GLY A 259 -1.66 14.55 29.01
CA GLY A 259 -2.70 13.59 28.59
C GLY A 259 -2.55 12.18 29.14
N VAL A 260 -1.56 11.93 29.97
CA VAL A 260 -1.23 10.64 30.56
C VAL A 260 -0.50 10.87 31.90
N ALA A 261 -0.58 9.91 32.83
CA ALA A 261 0.20 9.99 34.07
C ALA A 261 1.71 9.99 33.74
N GLN A 262 2.43 10.97 34.31
CA GLN A 262 3.89 11.10 34.11
C GLN A 262 4.61 9.81 34.50
N SER A 263 5.55 9.38 33.65
CA SER A 263 6.35 8.19 33.88
C SER A 263 7.68 8.27 33.15
N ASN A 264 8.76 8.54 33.89
CA ASN A 264 10.10 8.60 33.34
C ASN A 264 10.57 7.21 32.79
N GLU A 265 10.03 6.12 33.32
CA GLU A 265 10.33 4.77 32.82
C GLU A 265 9.76 4.58 31.40
N LYS A 266 8.46 4.84 31.22
CA LYS A 266 7.80 4.74 29.92
C LYS A 266 8.33 5.78 28.92
N ALA A 267 8.61 7.00 29.37
CA ALA A 267 9.23 8.01 28.54
C ALA A 267 10.55 7.50 27.96
N ARG A 268 11.44 6.99 28.83
CA ARG A 268 12.73 6.43 28.40
C ARG A 268 12.57 5.26 27.45
N GLU A 269 11.62 4.36 27.72
CA GLU A 269 11.36 3.22 26.83
C GLU A 269 10.97 3.67 25.41
N TRP A 270 10.03 4.60 25.28
CA TRP A 270 9.59 5.07 23.97
C TRP A 270 10.62 5.95 23.26
N LEU A 271 11.29 6.84 23.98
CA LEU A 271 12.36 7.67 23.41
C LEU A 271 13.55 6.80 22.94
N GLN A 272 13.89 5.72 23.67
CA GLN A 272 14.94 4.79 23.24
C GLN A 272 14.56 4.07 21.94
N LYS A 273 13.29 3.59 21.82
CA LYS A 273 12.82 2.97 20.58
C LYS A 273 12.91 3.91 19.37
N ALA A 274 12.60 5.19 19.56
CA ALA A 274 12.75 6.19 18.52
C ALA A 274 14.24 6.43 18.17
N ALA A 275 15.09 6.54 19.19
CA ALA A 275 16.52 6.75 19.01
C ALA A 275 17.22 5.57 18.31
N ASP A 276 16.82 4.32 18.62
CA ASP A 276 17.32 3.12 17.97
C ASP A 276 17.03 3.08 16.45
N GLN A 277 16.04 3.84 16.02
CA GLN A 277 15.72 4.05 14.59
C GLN A 277 16.42 5.30 14.00
N GLY A 278 17.32 5.93 14.75
CA GLY A 278 18.01 7.14 14.31
C GLY A 278 17.16 8.42 14.41
N PHE A 279 16.03 8.35 15.12
CA PHE A 279 15.17 9.49 15.35
C PHE A 279 15.63 10.21 16.63
N ASP A 280 16.46 11.27 16.48
CA ASP A 280 17.07 11.98 17.60
C ASP A 280 16.37 13.33 17.87
N CYS A 281 16.29 13.72 19.16
CA CYS A 281 15.83 15.04 19.60
C CYS A 281 16.55 16.20 18.91
N ALA A 282 17.80 16.03 18.49
CA ALA A 282 18.56 17.05 17.79
C ALA A 282 17.99 17.38 16.39
N MET A 283 17.31 16.44 15.73
CA MET A 283 16.61 16.73 14.46
C MET A 283 15.34 17.58 14.67
N PHE A 284 14.72 17.51 15.84
CA PHE A 284 13.48 18.24 16.16
C PHE A 284 13.68 19.62 16.76
N GLY A 285 14.87 19.96 17.21
CA GLY A 285 15.19 21.33 17.61
C GLY A 285 15.05 22.39 16.49
N LEU A 286 14.78 21.93 15.27
CA LEU A 286 14.45 22.79 14.12
C LEU A 286 12.94 22.88 13.83
N TYR A 287 12.10 22.04 14.44
CA TYR A 287 10.64 21.99 14.21
C TYR A 287 9.80 22.43 15.41
N ASP A 288 10.39 22.71 16.57
CA ASP A 288 9.70 23.25 17.76
C ASP A 288 9.28 24.73 17.60
N ARG A 289 9.07 25.18 16.38
CA ARG A 289 8.61 26.55 16.09
C ARG A 289 7.61 26.62 14.94
N TRP A 290 6.62 25.72 14.94
CA TRP A 290 5.45 25.91 14.08
C TRP A 290 4.18 25.60 14.83
#